data_387b76160f5b4f236fe226cc635e87af
#
_entry.id   387b76160f5b4f236fe226cc635e87af
#
_cell.length_a   1.000
_cell.length_b   1.000
_cell.length_c   1.000
_cell.angle_alpha   90.00
_cell.angle_beta   90.00
_cell.angle_gamma   90.00
#
_symmetry.space_group_name_H-M   'P 1'
#
loop_
_entity.id
_entity.type
_entity.pdbx_description
1 polymer ?
#
loop_
_entity_poly.entity_id
_entity_poly.type
_entity_poly.pdbx_seq_one_letter_code
_entity_poly.pdbx_strand_id
1 'polypeptide(L)'
;MRIVGLGNALTDVLARLHSDECFDEMGLLKGGMQLIDEEKLLRIMSVFEGLETTLASGGSAANAVSGVARMGIESGFIGKIGRDAYGRFFREDMERNGVQTLLIEGEQASGCAMTMITPDGERTFGTFLGAAATLCAEELSAEMFEGYDILHIEGYLVQDTSLILRAVQLAKEAGLSVSFDMASYNVVKDNYAIIRDLVENYVDILFANEEEALAYTGEEPRKATEILSRYCRIAVVKCGAQGSFVGREGIITEVPATPEVR
;
A
#
# COMPACT_ATOMS: atom_id res chain seq x y z
N MET A 1 -9.76 18.20 8.13
CA MET A 1 -9.26 16.82 8.22
C MET A 1 -8.06 16.71 7.30
N ARG A 2 -6.94 16.22 7.81
CA ARG A 2 -5.66 16.07 7.12
C ARG A 2 -5.18 14.63 7.32
N ILE A 3 -4.66 14.00 6.27
CA ILE A 3 -4.28 12.58 6.30
C ILE A 3 -2.81 12.44 5.92
N VAL A 4 -2.05 11.66 6.67
CA VAL A 4 -0.71 11.25 6.26
C VAL A 4 -0.67 9.74 6.02
N GLY A 5 -0.10 9.31 4.89
CA GLY A 5 0.15 7.91 4.57
C GLY A 5 1.57 7.51 4.97
N LEU A 6 1.74 6.27 5.41
CA LEU A 6 3.06 5.64 5.61
C LEU A 6 3.09 4.33 4.83
N GLY A 7 4.05 4.19 3.93
CA GLY A 7 4.13 3.01 3.07
C GLY A 7 5.37 2.95 2.20
N ASN A 8 5.42 1.92 1.37
CA ASN A 8 6.49 1.75 0.40
C ASN A 8 6.34 2.78 -0.73
N ALA A 9 7.36 3.61 -0.92
CA ALA A 9 7.45 4.55 -2.02
C ALA A 9 7.92 3.81 -3.28
N LEU A 10 7.00 3.49 -4.18
CA LEU A 10 7.28 2.71 -5.40
C LEU A 10 6.98 3.55 -6.65
N THR A 11 7.84 3.48 -7.64
CA THR A 11 7.52 3.99 -8.97
C THR A 11 7.02 2.84 -9.84
N ASP A 12 5.77 2.90 -10.25
CA ASP A 12 5.21 1.95 -11.21
C ASP A 12 5.72 2.26 -12.60
N VAL A 13 6.34 1.26 -13.24
CA VAL A 13 6.86 1.33 -14.61
C VAL A 13 6.05 0.37 -15.47
N LEU A 14 5.12 0.90 -16.25
CA LEU A 14 4.19 0.11 -17.05
C LEU A 14 4.72 -0.02 -18.49
N ALA A 15 4.78 -1.25 -18.99
CA ALA A 15 5.06 -1.54 -20.40
C ALA A 15 4.05 -2.54 -20.97
N ARG A 16 3.71 -2.38 -22.26
CA ARG A 16 2.93 -3.36 -23.03
C ARG A 16 3.89 -4.29 -23.74
N LEU A 17 3.80 -5.58 -23.45
CA LEU A 17 4.59 -6.60 -24.12
C LEU A 17 3.96 -7.00 -25.45
N HIS A 18 4.80 -7.39 -26.40
CA HIS A 18 4.33 -7.89 -27.71
C HIS A 18 3.99 -9.38 -27.68
N SER A 19 4.59 -10.16 -26.75
CA SER A 19 4.32 -11.57 -26.54
C SER A 19 4.59 -11.97 -25.09
N ASP A 20 4.25 -13.19 -24.73
CA ASP A 20 4.49 -13.77 -23.40
C ASP A 20 5.86 -14.50 -23.30
N GLU A 21 6.60 -14.60 -24.40
CA GLU A 21 7.85 -15.38 -24.48
C GLU A 21 8.95 -14.85 -23.56
N CYS A 22 8.92 -13.55 -23.23
CA CYS A 22 9.93 -12.92 -22.38
C CYS A 22 9.79 -13.28 -20.87
N PHE A 23 8.70 -13.92 -20.43
CA PHE A 23 8.54 -14.26 -19.01
C PHE A 23 9.58 -15.27 -18.51
N ASP A 24 9.94 -16.26 -19.34
CA ASP A 24 11.00 -17.21 -19.00
C ASP A 24 12.36 -16.51 -18.84
N GLU A 25 12.68 -15.57 -19.73
CA GLU A 25 13.90 -14.76 -19.67
C GLU A 25 13.93 -13.88 -18.42
N MET A 26 12.82 -13.25 -18.07
CA MET A 26 12.68 -12.45 -16.86
C MET A 26 12.66 -13.30 -15.57
N GLY A 27 12.39 -14.61 -15.68
CA GLY A 27 12.25 -15.50 -14.53
C GLY A 27 11.01 -15.19 -13.69
N LEU A 28 9.93 -14.76 -14.33
CA LEU A 28 8.65 -14.44 -13.71
C LEU A 28 7.56 -15.42 -14.14
N LEU A 29 6.61 -15.65 -13.26
CA LEU A 29 5.36 -16.33 -13.59
C LEU A 29 4.34 -15.29 -14.03
N LYS A 30 3.68 -15.53 -15.18
CA LYS A 30 2.60 -14.67 -15.68
C LYS A 30 1.44 -14.61 -14.69
N GLY A 31 0.88 -13.43 -14.51
CA GLY A 31 -0.23 -13.16 -13.59
C GLY A 31 0.23 -12.95 -12.14
N GLY A 32 -0.26 -11.93 -11.51
CA GLY A 32 0.01 -11.62 -10.12
C GLY A 32 1.30 -10.82 -9.86
N MET A 33 1.57 -10.59 -8.58
CA MET A 33 2.71 -9.80 -8.09
C MET A 33 3.75 -10.73 -7.48
N GLN A 34 5.01 -10.49 -7.83
CA GLN A 34 6.16 -11.20 -7.29
C GLN A 34 7.21 -10.19 -6.80
N LEU A 35 7.71 -10.39 -5.59
CA LEU A 35 8.89 -9.65 -5.13
C LEU A 35 10.11 -10.13 -5.89
N ILE A 36 10.94 -9.19 -6.33
CA ILE A 36 12.15 -9.45 -7.09
C ILE A 36 13.37 -8.79 -6.43
N ASP A 37 14.53 -9.38 -6.67
CA ASP A 37 15.83 -8.81 -6.34
C ASP A 37 16.36 -7.90 -7.46
N GLU A 38 17.49 -7.27 -7.21
CA GLU A 38 18.13 -6.35 -8.15
C GLU A 38 18.55 -7.05 -9.45
N GLU A 39 18.97 -8.32 -9.41
CA GLU A 39 19.36 -9.08 -10.59
C GLU A 39 18.16 -9.28 -11.52
N LYS A 40 17.01 -9.68 -10.97
CA LYS A 40 15.78 -9.82 -11.75
C LYS A 40 15.27 -8.47 -12.25
N LEU A 41 15.39 -7.41 -11.46
CA LEU A 41 15.06 -6.05 -11.91
C LEU A 41 15.85 -5.69 -13.17
N LEU A 42 17.16 -5.89 -13.17
CA LEU A 42 18.01 -5.60 -14.32
C LEU A 42 17.62 -6.42 -15.56
N ARG A 43 17.25 -7.68 -15.39
CA ARG A 43 16.73 -8.52 -16.50
C ARG A 43 15.43 -7.96 -17.07
N ILE A 44 14.49 -7.56 -16.22
CA ILE A 44 13.22 -6.97 -16.66
C ILE A 44 13.47 -5.63 -17.38
N MET A 45 14.36 -4.81 -16.83
CA MET A 45 14.74 -3.54 -17.47
C MET A 45 15.33 -3.75 -18.87
N SER A 46 16.13 -4.80 -19.09
CA SER A 46 16.64 -5.11 -20.42
C SER A 46 15.54 -5.50 -21.42
N VAL A 47 14.49 -6.18 -20.95
CA VAL A 47 13.30 -6.49 -21.79
C VAL A 47 12.50 -5.22 -22.10
N PHE A 48 12.52 -4.25 -21.20
CA PHE A 48 11.83 -2.96 -21.38
C PHE A 48 12.58 -2.00 -22.32
N GLU A 49 13.85 -2.28 -22.65
CA GLU A 49 14.61 -1.46 -23.59
C GLU A 49 13.90 -1.43 -24.96
N GLY A 50 13.60 -0.22 -25.42
CA GLY A 50 12.90 0.01 -26.68
C GLY A 50 11.38 -0.10 -26.62
N LEU A 51 10.80 -0.46 -25.48
CA LEU A 51 9.35 -0.38 -25.26
C LEU A 51 8.94 1.01 -24.80
N GLU A 52 7.74 1.42 -25.18
CA GLU A 52 7.10 2.62 -24.61
C GLU A 52 6.69 2.32 -23.17
N THR A 53 7.19 3.12 -22.22
CA THR A 53 6.89 2.97 -20.80
C THR A 53 6.11 4.17 -20.28
N THR A 54 5.19 3.89 -19.35
CA THR A 54 4.47 4.92 -18.57
C THR A 54 4.88 4.81 -17.13
N LEU A 55 5.17 5.95 -16.50
CA LEU A 55 5.50 6.02 -15.08
C LEU A 55 4.31 6.57 -14.28
N ALA A 56 4.13 6.04 -13.08
CA ALA A 56 3.20 6.57 -12.08
C ALA A 56 3.78 6.38 -10.68
N SER A 57 3.42 7.25 -9.73
CA SER A 57 3.66 6.95 -8.32
C SER A 57 2.75 5.79 -7.89
N GLY A 58 3.31 4.82 -7.17
CA GLY A 58 2.66 3.60 -6.72
C GLY A 58 2.93 3.30 -5.25
N GLY A 59 2.47 2.16 -4.81
CA GLY A 59 2.40 1.77 -3.40
C GLY A 59 1.01 2.00 -2.82
N SER A 60 0.53 1.08 -2.00
CA SER A 60 -0.85 1.06 -1.52
C SER A 60 -1.22 2.34 -0.75
N ALA A 61 -0.40 2.74 0.24
CA ALA A 61 -0.64 3.95 1.01
C ALA A 61 -0.49 5.23 0.15
N ALA A 62 0.50 5.27 -0.77
CA ALA A 62 0.68 6.40 -1.68
C ALA A 62 -0.54 6.60 -2.59
N ASN A 63 -1.07 5.52 -3.15
CA ASN A 63 -2.28 5.55 -3.97
C ASN A 63 -3.51 6.02 -3.17
N ALA A 64 -3.64 5.56 -1.91
CA ALA A 64 -4.73 5.95 -1.04
C ALA A 64 -4.70 7.46 -0.75
N VAL A 65 -3.56 8.01 -0.32
CA VAL A 65 -3.45 9.45 -0.01
C VAL A 65 -3.53 10.33 -1.25
N SER A 66 -3.02 9.87 -2.41
CA SER A 66 -3.19 10.57 -3.69
C SER A 66 -4.67 10.64 -4.11
N GLY A 67 -5.41 9.54 -3.93
CA GLY A 67 -6.85 9.52 -4.17
C GLY A 67 -7.61 10.51 -3.29
N VAL A 68 -7.27 10.57 -2.01
CA VAL A 68 -7.87 11.49 -1.03
C VAL A 68 -7.49 12.95 -1.33
N ALA A 69 -6.24 13.22 -1.74
CA ALA A 69 -5.78 14.55 -2.14
C ALA A 69 -6.58 15.09 -3.35
N ARG A 70 -6.81 14.23 -4.34
CA ARG A 70 -7.64 14.58 -5.51
C ARG A 70 -9.11 14.90 -5.16
N MET A 71 -9.60 14.42 -4.02
CA MET A 71 -10.91 14.80 -3.48
C MET A 71 -10.88 16.11 -2.67
N GLY A 72 -9.73 16.81 -2.62
CA GLY A 72 -9.58 18.10 -1.95
C GLY A 72 -9.25 18.01 -0.46
N ILE A 73 -8.81 16.84 0.03
CA ILE A 73 -8.36 16.66 1.42
C ILE A 73 -6.83 16.82 1.46
N GLU A 74 -6.35 17.67 2.36
CA GLU A 74 -4.91 17.84 2.58
C GLU A 74 -4.26 16.52 2.98
N SER A 75 -3.25 16.10 2.23
CA SER A 75 -2.63 14.79 2.37
C SER A 75 -1.11 14.89 2.38
N GLY A 76 -0.47 14.04 3.19
CA GLY A 76 0.97 13.84 3.23
C GLY A 76 1.33 12.37 2.99
N PHE A 77 2.60 12.11 2.69
CA PHE A 77 3.13 10.76 2.54
C PHE A 77 4.54 10.64 3.13
N ILE A 78 4.72 9.68 4.02
CA ILE A 78 5.99 9.28 4.62
C ILE A 78 6.45 7.99 3.94
N GLY A 79 7.69 7.99 3.45
CA GLY A 79 8.31 6.83 2.82
C GLY A 79 9.79 7.06 2.56
N LYS A 80 10.45 6.09 1.94
CA LYS A 80 11.88 6.20 1.64
C LYS A 80 12.15 5.92 0.17
N ILE A 81 12.96 6.79 -0.44
CA ILE A 81 13.37 6.74 -1.85
C ILE A 81 14.89 6.73 -1.96
N GLY A 82 15.42 6.28 -3.10
CA GLY A 82 16.81 6.46 -3.47
C GLY A 82 17.06 7.80 -4.15
N ARG A 83 18.35 8.14 -4.33
CA ARG A 83 18.79 9.38 -5.03
C ARG A 83 18.92 9.16 -6.53
N ASP A 84 17.87 8.63 -7.16
CA ASP A 84 17.84 8.26 -8.57
C ASP A 84 16.66 8.88 -9.33
N ALA A 85 16.48 8.47 -10.59
CA ALA A 85 15.43 8.99 -11.44
C ALA A 85 14.04 8.58 -10.96
N TYR A 86 13.88 7.35 -10.45
CA TYR A 86 12.59 6.86 -9.95
C TYR A 86 12.19 7.57 -8.65
N GLY A 87 13.12 7.80 -7.73
CA GLY A 87 12.84 8.54 -6.51
C GLY A 87 12.46 10.01 -6.77
N ARG A 88 13.15 10.68 -7.72
CA ARG A 88 12.75 12.02 -8.15
C ARG A 88 11.37 12.04 -8.78
N PHE A 89 11.10 11.09 -9.70
CA PHE A 89 9.79 10.97 -10.33
C PHE A 89 8.68 10.75 -9.30
N PHE A 90 8.87 9.82 -8.35
CA PHE A 90 7.90 9.55 -7.29
C PHE A 90 7.55 10.83 -6.52
N ARG A 91 8.55 11.58 -6.08
CA ARG A 91 8.37 12.85 -5.36
C ARG A 91 7.54 13.84 -6.20
N GLU A 92 8.00 14.12 -7.42
CA GLU A 92 7.36 15.09 -8.31
C GLU A 92 5.92 14.70 -8.66
N ASP A 93 5.66 13.42 -8.85
CA ASP A 93 4.31 12.93 -9.17
C ASP A 93 3.36 13.02 -7.98
N MET A 94 3.82 12.66 -6.79
CA MET A 94 3.05 12.83 -5.55
C MET A 94 2.72 14.30 -5.29
N GLU A 95 3.69 15.21 -5.42
CA GLU A 95 3.50 16.66 -5.26
C GLU A 95 2.53 17.22 -6.32
N ARG A 96 2.62 16.77 -7.57
CA ARG A 96 1.69 17.12 -8.65
C ARG A 96 0.26 16.67 -8.35
N ASN A 97 0.10 15.55 -7.63
CA ASN A 97 -1.18 15.05 -7.16
C ASN A 97 -1.69 15.77 -5.88
N GLY A 98 -0.96 16.78 -5.37
CA GLY A 98 -1.35 17.56 -4.21
C GLY A 98 -0.99 16.92 -2.86
N VAL A 99 -0.07 15.95 -2.84
CA VAL A 99 0.39 15.27 -1.62
C VAL A 99 1.70 15.91 -1.15
N GLN A 100 1.77 16.33 0.10
CA GLN A 100 3.01 16.78 0.74
C GLN A 100 3.94 15.59 0.94
N THR A 101 5.14 15.62 0.37
CA THR A 101 6.10 14.53 0.51
C THR A 101 7.01 14.72 1.73
N LEU A 102 6.98 13.74 2.63
CA LEU A 102 7.84 13.62 3.83
C LEU A 102 8.80 12.44 3.58
N LEU A 103 9.60 12.56 2.52
CA LEU A 103 10.43 11.47 2.02
C LEU A 103 11.83 11.50 2.60
N ILE A 104 12.28 10.33 3.07
CA ILE A 104 13.65 10.07 3.48
C ILE A 104 14.44 9.59 2.27
N GLU A 105 15.67 10.06 2.10
CA GLU A 105 16.55 9.64 1.01
C GLU A 105 17.59 8.63 1.50
N GLY A 106 17.58 7.45 0.90
CA GLY A 106 18.54 6.37 1.16
C GLY A 106 19.64 6.24 0.13
N GLU A 107 20.60 5.36 0.40
CA GLU A 107 21.72 5.05 -0.51
C GLU A 107 21.35 3.99 -1.56
N GLN A 108 20.32 3.17 -1.29
CA GLN A 108 19.85 2.14 -2.22
C GLN A 108 19.00 2.76 -3.33
N ALA A 109 18.89 2.06 -4.46
CA ALA A 109 18.00 2.44 -5.54
C ALA A 109 16.54 2.50 -5.05
N SER A 110 15.77 3.42 -5.61
CA SER A 110 14.35 3.56 -5.30
C SER A 110 13.58 2.28 -5.63
N GLY A 111 12.53 2.02 -4.83
CA GLY A 111 11.59 0.96 -5.12
C GLY A 111 10.83 1.20 -6.43
N CYS A 112 10.60 0.13 -7.18
CA CYS A 112 9.78 0.19 -8.39
C CYS A 112 8.96 -1.08 -8.58
N ALA A 113 7.80 -0.94 -9.22
CA ALA A 113 6.98 -2.05 -9.65
C ALA A 113 6.96 -2.10 -11.20
N MET A 114 7.69 -3.07 -11.74
CA MET A 114 7.73 -3.32 -13.19
C MET A 114 6.44 -4.04 -13.60
N THR A 115 5.55 -3.32 -14.25
CA THR A 115 4.22 -3.81 -14.64
C THR A 115 4.20 -4.17 -16.12
N MET A 116 4.07 -5.44 -16.39
CA MET A 116 3.97 -6.02 -17.72
C MET A 116 2.51 -6.27 -18.08
N ILE A 117 2.06 -5.71 -19.19
CA ILE A 117 0.72 -5.92 -19.74
C ILE A 117 0.85 -6.74 -21.01
N THR A 118 0.37 -7.97 -20.97
CA THR A 118 0.41 -8.91 -22.10
C THR A 118 -0.68 -8.60 -23.13
N PRO A 119 -0.60 -9.14 -24.38
CA PRO A 119 -1.59 -8.87 -25.44
C PRO A 119 -3.03 -9.27 -25.08
N ASP A 120 -3.20 -10.27 -24.19
CA ASP A 120 -4.50 -10.67 -23.65
C ASP A 120 -5.02 -9.75 -22.53
N GLY A 121 -4.21 -8.74 -22.13
CA GLY A 121 -4.57 -7.75 -21.13
C GLY A 121 -4.25 -8.17 -19.70
N GLU A 122 -3.62 -9.33 -19.50
CA GLU A 122 -3.20 -9.77 -18.17
C GLU A 122 -2.03 -8.94 -17.65
N ARG A 123 -2.00 -8.71 -16.33
CA ARG A 123 -0.97 -7.91 -15.67
C ARG A 123 -0.09 -8.78 -14.80
N THR A 124 1.22 -8.62 -14.96
CA THR A 124 2.23 -9.26 -14.12
C THR A 124 3.10 -8.17 -13.52
N PHE A 125 3.42 -8.31 -12.23
CA PHE A 125 4.21 -7.31 -11.50
C PHE A 125 5.49 -7.96 -10.96
N GLY A 126 6.62 -7.36 -11.31
CA GLY A 126 7.90 -7.61 -10.64
C GLY A 126 8.20 -6.42 -9.72
N THR A 127 8.05 -6.58 -8.40
CA THR A 127 8.19 -5.49 -7.43
C THR A 127 9.54 -5.58 -6.73
N PHE A 128 10.38 -4.59 -6.97
CA PHE A 128 11.63 -4.35 -6.27
C PHE A 128 11.42 -3.27 -5.22
N LEU A 129 11.61 -3.60 -3.95
CA LEU A 129 11.34 -2.64 -2.87
C LEU A 129 12.47 -1.61 -2.69
N GLY A 130 13.72 -1.97 -2.97
CA GLY A 130 14.87 -1.07 -2.91
C GLY A 130 14.93 -0.27 -1.61
N ALA A 131 15.14 1.05 -1.73
CA ALA A 131 15.21 1.97 -0.60
C ALA A 131 13.97 1.93 0.29
N ALA A 132 12.77 1.68 -0.27
CA ALA A 132 11.53 1.65 0.50
C ALA A 132 11.57 0.61 1.63
N ALA A 133 12.17 -0.57 1.37
CA ALA A 133 12.32 -1.62 2.38
C ALA A 133 13.35 -1.30 3.48
N THR A 134 14.09 -0.21 3.35
CA THR A 134 15.12 0.20 4.33
C THR A 134 14.68 1.33 5.24
N LEU A 135 13.41 1.75 5.14
CA LEU A 135 12.84 2.68 6.12
C LEU A 135 12.81 1.99 7.48
N CYS A 136 13.33 2.65 8.51
CA CYS A 136 13.43 2.09 9.85
C CYS A 136 12.83 3.03 10.92
N ALA A 137 12.62 2.48 12.12
CA ALA A 137 11.97 3.18 13.22
C ALA A 137 12.68 4.48 13.63
N GLU A 138 14.02 4.48 13.57
CA GLU A 138 14.89 5.60 13.97
C GLU A 138 14.79 6.80 13.01
N GLU A 139 14.33 6.58 11.79
CA GLU A 139 14.13 7.62 10.78
C GLU A 139 12.78 8.36 10.94
N LEU A 140 11.87 7.81 11.76
CA LEU A 140 10.57 8.45 12.02
C LEU A 140 10.72 9.49 13.16
N SER A 141 10.35 10.73 12.87
CA SER A 141 10.31 11.80 13.85
C SER A 141 8.88 12.27 14.13
N ALA A 142 8.65 12.87 15.32
CA ALA A 142 7.32 13.34 15.73
C ALA A 142 6.77 14.41 14.77
N GLU A 143 7.65 15.26 14.22
CA GLU A 143 7.28 16.33 13.31
C GLU A 143 6.59 15.83 12.03
N MET A 144 6.87 14.59 11.60
CA MET A 144 6.25 13.99 10.42
C MET A 144 4.74 13.72 10.63
N PHE A 145 4.27 13.69 11.87
CA PHE A 145 2.88 13.42 12.23
C PHE A 145 2.13 14.69 12.67
N GLU A 146 2.83 15.78 12.90
CA GLU A 146 2.21 17.02 13.38
C GLU A 146 1.22 17.62 12.38
N GLY A 147 0.07 18.03 12.91
CA GLY A 147 -0.97 18.71 12.13
C GLY A 147 -1.81 17.82 11.24
N TYR A 148 -1.63 16.51 11.29
CA TYR A 148 -2.53 15.53 10.67
C TYR A 148 -3.58 15.01 11.67
N ASP A 149 -4.69 14.49 11.16
CA ASP A 149 -5.78 13.90 11.95
C ASP A 149 -5.78 12.37 11.87
N ILE A 150 -5.27 11.83 10.75
CA ILE A 150 -5.26 10.38 10.48
C ILE A 150 -3.89 9.98 9.93
N LEU A 151 -3.32 8.90 10.48
CA LEU A 151 -2.24 8.14 9.88
C LEU A 151 -2.83 6.94 9.15
N HIS A 152 -2.61 6.82 7.84
CA HIS A 152 -2.96 5.63 7.04
C HIS A 152 -1.73 4.79 6.77
N ILE A 153 -1.75 3.52 7.16
CA ILE A 153 -0.62 2.58 7.05
C ILE A 153 -0.99 1.42 6.14
N GLU A 154 -0.11 1.06 5.21
CA GLU A 154 -0.22 -0.19 4.45
C GLU A 154 0.31 -1.39 5.25
N GLY A 155 -0.41 -2.47 5.21
CA GLY A 155 -0.10 -3.68 5.98
C GLY A 155 1.20 -4.37 5.59
N TYR A 156 1.77 -4.09 4.42
CA TYR A 156 3.08 -4.65 4.03
C TYR A 156 4.23 -4.23 4.98
N LEU A 157 4.07 -3.13 5.72
CA LEU A 157 5.08 -2.66 6.68
C LEU A 157 5.14 -3.49 7.96
N VAL A 158 4.19 -4.39 8.24
CA VAL A 158 4.20 -5.25 9.44
C VAL A 158 5.39 -6.21 9.50
N GLN A 159 6.09 -6.39 8.38
CA GLN A 159 7.32 -7.19 8.32
C GLN A 159 8.45 -6.55 9.16
N ASP A 160 8.46 -5.23 9.32
CA ASP A 160 9.29 -4.53 10.30
C ASP A 160 8.45 -4.11 11.50
N THR A 161 8.43 -4.97 12.53
CA THR A 161 7.69 -4.75 13.77
C THR A 161 8.13 -3.47 14.48
N SER A 162 9.42 -3.13 14.43
CA SER A 162 9.97 -1.93 15.08
C SER A 162 9.45 -0.67 14.42
N LEU A 163 9.48 -0.63 13.08
CA LEU A 163 8.99 0.48 12.28
C LEU A 163 7.50 0.73 12.55
N ILE A 164 6.68 -0.32 12.44
CA ILE A 164 5.23 -0.14 12.54
C ILE A 164 4.79 0.24 13.96
N LEU A 165 5.39 -0.33 14.99
CA LEU A 165 5.11 0.04 16.38
C LEU A 165 5.53 1.49 16.66
N ARG A 166 6.69 1.92 16.17
CA ARG A 166 7.14 3.31 16.30
C ARG A 166 6.18 4.27 15.61
N ALA A 167 5.72 3.95 14.40
CA ALA A 167 4.78 4.78 13.65
C ALA A 167 3.45 4.96 14.39
N VAL A 168 2.82 3.87 14.89
CA VAL A 168 1.54 3.97 15.60
C VAL A 168 1.70 4.68 16.95
N GLN A 169 2.84 4.53 17.65
CA GLN A 169 3.11 5.26 18.89
C GLN A 169 3.20 6.76 18.64
N LEU A 170 4.01 7.19 17.66
CA LEU A 170 4.13 8.61 17.28
C LEU A 170 2.78 9.20 16.86
N ALA A 171 1.99 8.46 16.08
CA ALA A 171 0.65 8.89 15.69
C ALA A 171 -0.27 9.09 16.91
N LYS A 172 -0.26 8.16 17.85
CA LYS A 172 -1.08 8.28 19.09
C LYS A 172 -0.60 9.40 19.99
N GLU A 173 0.72 9.61 20.13
CA GLU A 173 1.31 10.74 20.86
C GLU A 173 0.90 12.09 20.25
N ALA A 174 0.81 12.17 18.92
CA ALA A 174 0.34 13.35 18.19
C ALA A 174 -1.20 13.47 18.12
N GLY A 175 -1.96 12.51 18.69
CA GLY A 175 -3.42 12.53 18.75
C GLY A 175 -4.12 12.06 17.46
N LEU A 176 -3.42 11.40 16.54
CA LEU A 176 -3.99 10.91 15.29
C LEU A 176 -4.84 9.65 15.50
N SER A 177 -5.88 9.51 14.68
CA SER A 177 -6.51 8.22 14.45
C SER A 177 -5.63 7.38 13.51
N VAL A 178 -5.52 6.08 13.78
CA VAL A 178 -4.76 5.14 12.96
C VAL A 178 -5.71 4.38 12.03
N SER A 179 -5.44 4.48 10.74
CA SER A 179 -6.10 3.72 9.66
C SER A 179 -5.12 2.67 9.14
N PHE A 180 -5.55 1.42 9.04
CA PHE A 180 -4.71 0.29 8.63
C PHE A 180 -5.40 -0.52 7.54
N ASP A 181 -4.70 -0.82 6.44
CA ASP A 181 -5.12 -1.77 5.40
C ASP A 181 -4.33 -3.07 5.56
N MET A 182 -5.01 -4.22 5.56
CA MET A 182 -4.39 -5.53 5.82
C MET A 182 -3.49 -6.05 4.70
N ALA A 183 -3.46 -5.37 3.56
CA ALA A 183 -2.60 -5.59 2.39
C ALA A 183 -2.83 -6.89 1.62
N SER A 184 -2.65 -8.07 2.22
CA SER A 184 -2.93 -9.36 1.59
C SER A 184 -3.14 -10.46 2.62
N TYR A 185 -3.86 -11.53 2.21
CA TYR A 185 -4.13 -12.68 3.09
C TYR A 185 -2.85 -13.40 3.55
N ASN A 186 -1.79 -13.42 2.74
CA ASN A 186 -0.49 -13.98 3.13
C ASN A 186 0.15 -13.15 4.21
N VAL A 187 0.18 -11.80 4.06
CA VAL A 187 0.69 -10.89 5.08
C VAL A 187 -0.05 -11.10 6.40
N VAL A 188 -1.37 -11.24 6.36
CA VAL A 188 -2.19 -11.50 7.56
C VAL A 188 -1.81 -12.81 8.24
N LYS A 189 -1.67 -13.90 7.48
CA LYS A 189 -1.31 -15.21 8.03
C LYS A 189 0.09 -15.24 8.63
N ASP A 190 1.06 -14.70 7.88
CA ASP A 190 2.48 -14.77 8.26
C ASP A 190 2.80 -13.83 9.43
N ASN A 191 2.01 -12.75 9.61
CA ASN A 191 2.23 -11.72 10.62
C ASN A 191 1.04 -11.58 11.59
N TYR A 192 0.27 -12.64 11.82
CA TYR A 192 -0.97 -12.59 12.60
C TYR A 192 -0.79 -11.95 13.99
N ALA A 193 0.28 -12.29 14.71
CA ALA A 193 0.51 -11.82 16.06
C ALA A 193 0.66 -10.29 16.14
N ILE A 194 1.46 -9.70 15.27
CA ILE A 194 1.66 -8.24 15.24
C ILE A 194 0.42 -7.53 14.70
N ILE A 195 -0.24 -8.05 13.66
CA ILE A 195 -1.48 -7.46 13.14
C ILE A 195 -2.57 -7.46 14.22
N ARG A 196 -2.67 -8.55 14.98
CA ARG A 196 -3.61 -8.63 16.09
C ARG A 196 -3.32 -7.57 17.17
N ASP A 197 -2.06 -7.42 17.57
CA ASP A 197 -1.66 -6.38 18.53
C ASP A 197 -2.01 -4.98 18.04
N LEU A 198 -1.75 -4.69 16.76
CA LEU A 198 -2.11 -3.41 16.14
C LEU A 198 -3.63 -3.18 16.16
N VAL A 199 -4.42 -4.16 15.73
CA VAL A 199 -5.89 -4.06 15.63
C VAL A 199 -6.52 -3.90 17.01
N GLU A 200 -6.03 -4.63 18.02
CA GLU A 200 -6.60 -4.59 19.38
C GLU A 200 -6.21 -3.32 20.17
N ASN A 201 -5.05 -2.70 19.87
CA ASN A 201 -4.50 -1.64 20.71
C ASN A 201 -4.33 -0.27 20.04
N TYR A 202 -4.24 -0.19 18.70
CA TYR A 202 -3.86 1.05 18.02
C TYR A 202 -4.81 1.47 16.90
N VAL A 203 -5.42 0.52 16.17
CA VAL A 203 -6.16 0.80 14.94
C VAL A 203 -7.57 1.30 15.23
N ASP A 204 -7.92 2.47 14.70
CA ASP A 204 -9.25 3.07 14.78
C ASP A 204 -10.09 2.76 13.54
N ILE A 205 -9.45 2.64 12.37
CA ILE A 205 -10.11 2.40 11.08
C ILE A 205 -9.38 1.24 10.40
N LEU A 206 -10.10 0.16 10.10
CA LEU A 206 -9.53 -1.04 9.51
C LEU A 206 -10.13 -1.28 8.13
N PHE A 207 -9.26 -1.57 7.15
CA PHE A 207 -9.64 -2.03 5.82
C PHE A 207 -9.13 -3.44 5.58
N ALA A 208 -9.99 -4.30 5.08
CA ALA A 208 -9.67 -5.64 4.62
C ALA A 208 -10.47 -5.98 3.36
N ASN A 209 -9.97 -6.90 2.54
CA ASN A 209 -10.80 -7.61 1.57
C ASN A 209 -11.36 -8.91 2.16
N GLU A 210 -12.12 -9.69 1.37
CA GLU A 210 -12.74 -10.95 1.81
C GLU A 210 -11.73 -11.97 2.30
N GLU A 211 -10.61 -12.13 1.57
CA GLU A 211 -9.58 -13.11 1.89
C GLU A 211 -8.76 -12.71 3.13
N GLU A 212 -8.46 -11.43 3.27
CA GLU A 212 -7.78 -10.86 4.44
C GLU A 212 -8.65 -10.99 5.69
N ALA A 213 -9.93 -10.64 5.58
CA ALA A 213 -10.89 -10.74 6.67
C ALA A 213 -11.09 -12.20 7.10
N LEU A 214 -11.19 -13.14 6.15
CA LEU A 214 -11.24 -14.57 6.40
C LEU A 214 -9.95 -15.07 7.08
N ALA A 215 -8.79 -14.65 6.57
CA ALA A 215 -7.49 -15.05 7.15
C ALA A 215 -7.33 -14.60 8.61
N TYR A 216 -7.86 -13.41 8.95
CA TYR A 216 -7.77 -12.85 10.29
C TYR A 216 -8.83 -13.43 11.25
N THR A 217 -10.09 -13.54 10.81
CA THR A 217 -11.23 -13.87 11.68
C THR A 217 -11.69 -15.33 11.58
N GLY A 218 -11.40 -16.01 10.46
CA GLY A 218 -11.95 -17.32 10.12
C GLY A 218 -13.41 -17.28 9.65
N GLU A 219 -13.98 -16.10 9.40
CA GLU A 219 -15.41 -15.90 9.17
C GLU A 219 -15.69 -15.20 7.82
N GLU A 220 -16.91 -15.40 7.30
CA GLU A 220 -17.45 -14.73 6.12
C GLU A 220 -17.49 -13.20 6.29
N PRO A 221 -17.44 -12.38 5.20
CA PRO A 221 -17.23 -10.93 5.25
C PRO A 221 -18.12 -10.16 6.23
N ARG A 222 -19.45 -10.43 6.22
CA ARG A 222 -20.37 -9.76 7.14
C ARG A 222 -20.05 -10.05 8.60
N LYS A 223 -19.79 -11.33 8.92
CA LYS A 223 -19.46 -11.76 10.28
C LYS A 223 -18.08 -11.29 10.70
N ALA A 224 -17.13 -11.32 9.78
CA ALA A 224 -15.79 -10.74 9.98
C ALA A 224 -15.89 -9.25 10.33
N THR A 225 -16.72 -8.48 9.61
CA THR A 225 -16.96 -7.06 9.92
C THR A 225 -17.54 -6.85 11.32
N GLU A 226 -18.47 -7.71 11.77
CA GLU A 226 -19.00 -7.66 13.14
C GLU A 226 -17.90 -7.89 14.20
N ILE A 227 -16.99 -8.83 13.93
CA ILE A 227 -15.86 -9.11 14.85
C ILE A 227 -14.89 -7.94 14.88
N LEU A 228 -14.45 -7.47 13.71
CA LEU A 228 -13.47 -6.40 13.57
C LEU A 228 -13.98 -5.07 14.15
N SER A 229 -15.27 -4.77 14.00
CA SER A 229 -15.89 -3.55 14.57
C SER A 229 -15.99 -3.52 16.10
N ARG A 230 -15.61 -4.59 16.78
CA ARG A 230 -15.48 -4.61 18.25
C ARG A 230 -14.15 -4.01 18.72
N TYR A 231 -13.14 -4.05 17.86
CA TYR A 231 -11.79 -3.54 18.14
C TYR A 231 -11.58 -2.15 17.54
N CYS A 232 -12.12 -1.92 16.36
CA CYS A 232 -11.94 -0.67 15.60
C CYS A 232 -13.23 0.15 15.59
N ARG A 233 -13.10 1.47 15.65
CA ARG A 233 -14.23 2.40 15.51
C ARG A 233 -14.96 2.24 14.17
N ILE A 234 -14.21 1.94 13.11
CA ILE A 234 -14.72 1.65 11.78
C ILE A 234 -13.97 0.43 11.24
N ALA A 235 -14.70 -0.59 10.80
CA ALA A 235 -14.15 -1.72 10.08
C ALA A 235 -14.83 -1.84 8.70
N VAL A 236 -14.03 -1.98 7.64
CA VAL A 236 -14.51 -2.09 6.26
C VAL A 236 -14.00 -3.38 5.66
N VAL A 237 -14.91 -4.26 5.23
CA VAL A 237 -14.58 -5.45 4.46
C VAL A 237 -15.08 -5.28 3.02
N LYS A 238 -14.12 -5.17 2.09
CA LYS A 238 -14.33 -4.98 0.65
C LYS A 238 -14.67 -6.31 -0.01
N CYS A 239 -15.75 -6.38 -0.79
CA CYS A 239 -16.25 -7.60 -1.45
C CYS A 239 -16.30 -7.43 -2.98
N GLY A 240 -15.32 -6.77 -3.56
CA GLY A 240 -15.21 -6.58 -5.01
C GLY A 240 -16.49 -6.02 -5.64
N ALA A 241 -17.02 -6.70 -6.64
CA ALA A 241 -18.23 -6.30 -7.35
C ALA A 241 -19.52 -6.37 -6.48
N GLN A 242 -19.46 -7.01 -5.32
CA GLN A 242 -20.59 -7.08 -4.38
C GLN A 242 -20.63 -5.86 -3.45
N GLY A 243 -19.63 -4.97 -3.49
CA GLY A 243 -19.58 -3.78 -2.63
C GLY A 243 -18.74 -4.00 -1.37
N SER A 244 -19.25 -3.60 -0.22
CA SER A 244 -18.53 -3.74 1.06
C SER A 244 -19.48 -3.79 2.25
N PHE A 245 -18.99 -4.35 3.35
CA PHE A 245 -19.61 -4.25 4.67
C PHE A 245 -18.84 -3.22 5.51
N VAL A 246 -19.58 -2.30 6.14
CA VAL A 246 -19.01 -1.27 7.03
C VAL A 246 -19.60 -1.45 8.42
N GLY A 247 -18.74 -1.75 9.38
CA GLY A 247 -19.07 -1.86 10.81
C GLY A 247 -18.70 -0.57 11.54
N ARG A 248 -19.69 0.04 12.22
CA ARG A 248 -19.49 1.22 13.07
C ARG A 248 -20.49 1.20 14.21
N GLU A 249 -20.01 1.41 15.44
CA GLU A 249 -20.86 1.53 16.65
C GLU A 249 -21.86 0.35 16.80
N GLY A 250 -21.41 -0.88 16.43
CA GLY A 250 -22.24 -2.10 16.49
C GLY A 250 -23.26 -2.25 15.34
N ILE A 251 -23.30 -1.31 14.41
CA ILE A 251 -24.17 -1.34 13.23
C ILE A 251 -23.33 -1.80 12.04
N ILE A 252 -23.84 -2.81 11.31
CA ILE A 252 -23.25 -3.26 10.04
C ILE A 252 -24.09 -2.75 8.89
N THR A 253 -23.48 -1.90 8.07
CA THR A 253 -24.09 -1.35 6.86
C THR A 253 -23.51 -2.05 5.64
N GLU A 254 -24.37 -2.49 4.75
CA GLU A 254 -23.99 -3.00 3.43
C GLU A 254 -23.97 -1.85 2.43
N VAL A 255 -22.83 -1.65 1.77
CA VAL A 255 -22.63 -0.59 0.78
C VAL A 255 -22.48 -1.25 -0.59
N PRO A 256 -23.39 -1.03 -1.53
CA PRO A 256 -23.31 -1.63 -2.85
C PRO A 256 -22.10 -1.10 -3.64
N ALA A 257 -21.58 -1.91 -4.55
CA ALA A 257 -20.55 -1.44 -5.48
C ALA A 257 -21.12 -0.36 -6.40
N THR A 258 -20.29 0.63 -6.73
CA THR A 258 -20.64 1.62 -7.76
C THR A 258 -20.73 0.91 -9.12
N PRO A 259 -21.82 1.11 -9.89
CA PRO A 259 -21.89 0.56 -11.24
C PRO A 259 -20.70 1.04 -12.07
N GLU A 260 -20.16 0.13 -12.89
CA GLU A 260 -19.08 0.51 -13.82
C GLU A 260 -19.56 1.68 -14.70
N VAL A 261 -18.86 2.80 -14.63
CA VAL A 261 -19.01 3.89 -15.58
C VAL A 261 -18.26 3.42 -16.84
N ARG A 262 -19.01 3.00 -17.87
CA ARG A 262 -18.46 2.65 -19.19
C ARG A 262 -18.01 3.89 -19.97
#